data_6a6bfb01e3d6884d6303db9176413d54
#
_entry.id   6a6bfb01e3d6884d6303db9176413d54
#
_cell.length_a   1.000
_cell.length_b   1.000
_cell.length_c   1.000
_cell.angle_alpha   90.00
_cell.angle_beta   90.00
_cell.angle_gamma   90.00
#
_symmetry.space_group_name_H-M   'P 1'
#
loop_
_entity.id
_entity.type
_entity.pdbx_description
1 polymer ?
#
loop_
_entity_poly.entity_id
_entity_poly.type
_entity_poly.pdbx_seq_one_letter_code
_entity_poly.pdbx_strand_id
1 'polypeptide(L)'
;RQRQMCIRDSNGVLFPQKINGKYALLSRPSDSGHTPFGDIYISYSPDMKFWGEHRHVLSPTPFPVSAWQCTKVGAGPIPILTDEGWLMFYHGVITTCNGFRYSMGAAILDREDPSKVLYRTQPYLLAPAMPYEMQGDVPNVIFPCAALHDEDRVAVYYGAADTVVGMAFGYISEIIEFTKKNSTIRF
;
A
#
# COMPACT_ATOMS: atom_id res chain seq x y z
N ARG A 1 26.93 4.73 -3.50
CA ARG A 1 26.42 3.35 -3.27
C ARG A 1 24.95 3.32 -2.85
N GLN A 2 24.45 4.31 -2.11
CA GLN A 2 23.03 4.38 -1.72
C GLN A 2 22.07 4.66 -2.90
N ARG A 3 22.50 5.36 -3.93
CA ARG A 3 21.68 5.58 -5.14
C ARG A 3 21.26 4.27 -5.84
N GLN A 4 22.00 3.19 -5.69
CA GLN A 4 21.64 1.91 -6.30
C GLN A 4 20.48 1.19 -5.59
N MET A 5 20.32 1.36 -4.27
CA MET A 5 19.16 0.81 -3.56
C MET A 5 17.87 1.53 -3.93
N CYS A 6 17.90 2.87 -4.03
CA CYS A 6 16.71 3.66 -4.42
C CYS A 6 16.27 3.45 -5.87
N ILE A 7 17.16 3.00 -6.76
CA ILE A 7 16.83 2.75 -8.19
C ILE A 7 16.08 1.42 -8.38
N ARG A 8 16.20 0.50 -7.42
CA ARG A 8 15.58 -0.83 -7.49
C ARG A 8 14.30 -0.95 -6.68
N ASP A 9 13.97 0.05 -5.85
CA ASP A 9 12.74 0.09 -5.10
C ASP A 9 11.69 0.89 -5.86
N SER A 10 10.58 0.28 -6.17
CA SER A 10 9.38 1.02 -6.57
C SER A 10 8.50 1.18 -5.34
N ASN A 11 8.03 2.41 -5.06
CA ASN A 11 7.24 2.81 -3.91
C ASN A 11 8.01 2.82 -2.58
N GLY A 12 8.55 3.96 -2.24
CA GLY A 12 9.10 4.22 -0.91
C GLY A 12 8.14 5.07 -0.08
N VAL A 13 7.75 4.61 1.11
CA VAL A 13 6.83 5.33 2.01
C VAL A 13 7.44 5.41 3.40
N LEU A 14 7.81 6.62 3.81
CA LEU A 14 8.38 6.88 5.13
C LEU A 14 7.24 6.98 6.17
N PHE A 15 7.44 6.36 7.33
CA PHE A 15 6.52 6.58 8.45
C PHE A 15 6.63 8.02 8.98
N PRO A 16 5.53 8.62 9.48
CA PRO A 16 5.50 10.02 9.90
C PRO A 16 6.28 10.26 11.20
N GLN A 17 6.60 9.20 11.92
CA GLN A 17 7.37 9.25 13.16
C GLN A 17 8.31 8.04 13.27
N LYS A 18 9.28 8.15 14.17
CA LYS A 18 10.18 7.04 14.48
C LYS A 18 9.45 5.93 15.20
N ILE A 19 9.79 4.69 14.85
CA ILE A 19 9.32 3.47 15.50
C ILE A 19 10.50 2.88 16.27
N ASN A 20 10.33 2.70 17.58
CA ASN A 20 11.41 2.24 18.47
C ASN A 20 12.72 3.03 18.30
N GLY A 21 12.60 4.37 18.13
CA GLY A 21 13.74 5.28 17.98
C GLY A 21 14.39 5.32 16.60
N LYS A 22 13.91 4.52 15.63
CA LYS A 22 14.43 4.45 14.25
C LYS A 22 13.43 5.00 13.23
N TYR A 23 13.93 5.58 12.16
CA TYR A 23 13.12 5.87 10.98
C TYR A 23 12.73 4.56 10.32
N ALA A 24 11.49 4.46 9.84
CA ALA A 24 10.94 3.29 9.18
C ALA A 24 10.44 3.64 7.78
N LEU A 25 10.73 2.79 6.81
CA LEU A 25 10.40 2.96 5.40
C LEU A 25 9.77 1.68 4.86
N LEU A 26 8.55 1.78 4.34
CA LEU A 26 7.98 0.73 3.52
C LEU A 26 8.52 0.85 2.09
N SER A 27 8.89 -0.25 1.50
CA SER A 27 9.34 -0.31 0.11
C SER A 27 8.84 -1.57 -0.59
N ARG A 28 8.82 -1.54 -1.90
CA ARG A 28 8.66 -2.73 -2.71
C ARG A 28 9.91 -2.91 -3.53
N PRO A 29 10.84 -3.79 -3.12
CA PRO A 29 12.01 -4.12 -3.92
C PRO A 29 11.58 -4.62 -5.30
N SER A 30 12.15 -4.03 -6.33
CA SER A 30 11.88 -4.39 -7.72
C SER A 30 13.18 -4.72 -8.39
N ASP A 31 13.32 -5.94 -8.89
CA ASP A 31 14.45 -6.31 -9.73
C ASP A 31 14.15 -5.96 -11.19
N SER A 32 15.14 -5.46 -11.90
CA SER A 32 15.08 -5.17 -13.33
C SER A 32 15.03 -6.43 -14.22
N GLY A 33 15.18 -7.62 -13.58
CA GLY A 33 15.24 -8.89 -14.27
C GLY A 33 14.06 -9.78 -13.95
N HIS A 34 12.99 -9.83 -14.48
CA HIS A 34 11.98 -10.91 -14.59
C HIS A 34 11.38 -11.52 -13.32
N THR A 35 11.86 -11.20 -12.12
CA THR A 35 11.17 -11.65 -10.91
C THR A 35 10.28 -10.53 -10.42
N PRO A 36 8.97 -10.65 -10.54
CA PRO A 36 8.06 -9.70 -9.93
C PRO A 36 8.07 -9.93 -8.42
N PHE A 37 9.02 -9.33 -7.70
CA PHE A 37 8.83 -9.16 -6.27
C PHE A 37 7.63 -8.25 -6.10
N GLY A 38 6.51 -8.85 -5.74
CA GLY A 38 5.25 -8.14 -5.56
C GLY A 38 5.00 -7.74 -4.12
N ASP A 39 5.97 -7.91 -3.23
CA ASP A 39 5.80 -7.83 -1.78
C ASP A 39 6.20 -6.46 -1.22
N ILE A 40 5.54 -6.06 -0.14
CA ILE A 40 5.92 -4.90 0.66
C ILE A 40 6.89 -5.35 1.74
N TYR A 41 7.99 -4.61 1.89
CA TYR A 41 8.98 -4.76 2.95
C TYR A 41 9.07 -3.49 3.78
N ILE A 42 9.52 -3.62 5.02
CA ILE A 42 9.90 -2.49 5.88
C ILE A 42 11.40 -2.53 6.15
N SER A 43 12.01 -1.36 6.21
CA SER A 43 13.41 -1.16 6.54
C SER A 43 13.54 -0.10 7.61
N TYR A 44 14.57 -0.19 8.43
CA TYR A 44 14.81 0.75 9.51
C TYR A 44 16.15 1.47 9.33
N SER A 45 16.19 2.73 9.80
CA SER A 45 17.41 3.54 9.75
C SER A 45 17.56 4.38 11.02
N PRO A 46 18.75 4.49 11.61
CA PRO A 46 19.01 5.40 12.71
C PRO A 46 19.11 6.88 12.27
N ASP A 47 19.51 7.15 11.03
CA ASP A 47 19.96 8.45 10.54
C ASP A 47 19.43 8.84 9.14
N MET A 48 18.53 8.05 8.56
CA MET A 48 18.00 8.20 7.19
C MET A 48 19.07 8.02 6.08
N LYS A 49 20.28 7.59 6.42
CA LYS A 49 21.37 7.34 5.46
C LYS A 49 21.63 5.86 5.27
N PHE A 50 21.69 5.13 6.37
CA PHE A 50 21.90 3.68 6.36
C PHE A 50 20.61 2.96 6.66
N TRP A 51 20.12 2.19 5.70
CA TRP A 51 18.89 1.40 5.81
C TRP A 51 19.21 -0.07 5.94
N GLY A 52 18.61 -0.73 6.93
CA GLY A 52 18.82 -2.16 7.21
C GLY A 52 17.62 -2.76 7.91
N GLU A 53 17.85 -3.90 8.58
CA GLU A 53 16.79 -4.63 9.30
C GLU A 53 15.54 -4.87 8.42
N HIS A 54 15.78 -5.25 7.17
CA HIS A 54 14.72 -5.50 6.20
C HIS A 54 13.83 -6.65 6.68
N ARG A 55 12.51 -6.40 6.74
CA ARG A 55 11.51 -7.40 7.11
C ARG A 55 10.38 -7.39 6.10
N HIS A 56 9.87 -8.57 5.82
CA HIS A 56 8.66 -8.73 5.02
C HIS A 56 7.44 -8.19 5.77
N VAL A 57 6.52 -7.56 5.03
CA VAL A 57 5.25 -7.02 5.59
C VAL A 57 4.06 -7.68 4.92
N LEU A 58 3.95 -7.61 3.60
CA LEU A 58 2.74 -8.02 2.88
C LEU A 58 3.08 -8.63 1.53
N SER A 59 2.58 -9.84 1.27
CA SER A 59 2.64 -10.51 -0.04
C SER A 59 1.34 -10.36 -0.83
N PRO A 60 1.36 -10.53 -2.15
CA PRO A 60 0.16 -10.77 -2.93
C PRO A 60 -0.67 -11.91 -2.36
N THR A 61 -1.98 -11.83 -2.50
CA THR A 61 -2.88 -12.92 -2.08
C THR A 61 -3.16 -13.84 -3.26
N PRO A 62 -2.94 -15.16 -3.14
CA PRO A 62 -3.17 -16.09 -4.22
C PRO A 62 -4.62 -16.07 -4.73
N PHE A 63 -4.79 -16.22 -6.03
CA PHE A 63 -6.10 -16.53 -6.62
C PHE A 63 -6.57 -17.92 -6.13
N PRO A 64 -7.86 -18.14 -5.80
CA PRO A 64 -8.99 -17.22 -5.96
C PRO A 64 -9.32 -16.39 -4.71
N VAL A 65 -8.51 -16.40 -3.67
CA VAL A 65 -8.83 -15.79 -2.36
C VAL A 65 -9.07 -14.28 -2.49
N SER A 66 -8.20 -13.58 -3.21
CA SER A 66 -8.37 -12.15 -3.50
C SER A 66 -7.72 -11.79 -4.82
N ALA A 67 -8.50 -11.90 -5.91
CA ALA A 67 -7.98 -11.77 -7.27
C ALA A 67 -7.32 -10.40 -7.54
N TRP A 68 -7.91 -9.29 -7.03
CA TRP A 68 -7.46 -7.93 -7.33
C TRP A 68 -6.03 -7.61 -6.86
N GLN A 69 -5.46 -8.41 -5.97
CA GLN A 69 -4.14 -8.23 -5.38
C GLN A 69 -3.25 -9.48 -5.53
N CYS A 70 -3.47 -10.27 -6.57
CA CYS A 70 -2.80 -11.56 -6.72
C CYS A 70 -1.44 -11.49 -7.44
N THR A 71 -1.16 -10.40 -8.17
CA THR A 71 0.10 -10.27 -8.91
C THR A 71 1.17 -9.55 -8.10
N LYS A 72 0.85 -8.39 -7.54
CA LYS A 72 1.76 -7.59 -6.71
C LYS A 72 0.97 -6.63 -5.83
N VAL A 73 1.61 -6.19 -4.75
CA VAL A 73 1.10 -5.17 -3.83
C VAL A 73 2.15 -4.08 -3.62
N GLY A 74 1.75 -2.90 -3.24
CA GLY A 74 2.67 -1.80 -2.95
C GLY A 74 2.04 -0.77 -2.03
N ALA A 75 2.81 -0.26 -1.05
CA ALA A 75 2.35 0.78 -0.15
C ALA A 75 1.97 2.04 -0.93
N GLY A 76 0.96 2.73 -0.45
CA GLY A 76 0.45 3.98 -1.02
C GLY A 76 0.87 5.20 -0.19
N PRO A 77 -0.07 5.93 0.42
CA PRO A 77 0.19 7.06 1.29
C PRO A 77 0.98 6.71 2.55
N ILE A 78 1.48 7.76 3.22
CA ILE A 78 2.01 7.67 4.57
C ILE A 78 0.97 7.01 5.50
N PRO A 79 1.33 5.95 6.26
CA PRO A 79 0.41 5.29 7.17
C PRO A 79 -0.10 6.25 8.26
N ILE A 80 -1.38 6.11 8.58
CA ILE A 80 -2.05 6.90 9.62
C ILE A 80 -2.02 6.12 10.93
N LEU A 81 -1.49 6.74 12.00
CA LEU A 81 -1.53 6.12 13.33
C LEU A 81 -2.94 6.23 13.91
N THR A 82 -3.47 5.10 14.33
CA THR A 82 -4.79 4.97 14.96
C THR A 82 -4.69 4.19 16.27
N ASP A 83 -5.76 4.10 17.03
CA ASP A 83 -5.79 3.29 18.26
C ASP A 83 -5.62 1.79 17.97
N GLU A 84 -5.99 1.33 16.79
CA GLU A 84 -5.89 -0.06 16.34
C GLU A 84 -4.53 -0.43 15.71
N GLY A 85 -3.64 0.54 15.53
CA GLY A 85 -2.34 0.41 14.88
C GLY A 85 -2.18 1.34 13.68
N TRP A 86 -1.27 1.02 12.78
CA TRP A 86 -1.01 1.82 11.58
C TRP A 86 -1.97 1.46 10.45
N LEU A 87 -2.88 2.35 10.11
CA LEU A 87 -3.72 2.20 8.93
C LEU A 87 -2.88 2.51 7.68
N MET A 88 -2.62 1.50 6.87
CA MET A 88 -1.89 1.58 5.60
C MET A 88 -2.86 1.39 4.43
N PHE A 89 -3.00 2.41 3.58
CA PHE A 89 -3.57 2.24 2.26
C PHE A 89 -2.51 1.68 1.32
N TYR A 90 -2.89 0.74 0.48
CA TYR A 90 -1.98 0.12 -0.48
C TYR A 90 -2.72 -0.18 -1.79
N HIS A 91 -1.98 -0.34 -2.87
CA HIS A 91 -2.52 -0.85 -4.12
C HIS A 91 -2.21 -2.32 -4.28
N GLY A 92 -3.18 -3.04 -4.81
CA GLY A 92 -3.02 -4.40 -5.31
C GLY A 92 -3.18 -4.41 -6.82
N VAL A 93 -2.55 -5.38 -7.46
CA VAL A 93 -2.53 -5.51 -8.91
C VAL A 93 -2.93 -6.91 -9.32
N ILE A 94 -3.78 -6.98 -10.31
CA ILE A 94 -4.09 -8.21 -11.05
C ILE A 94 -3.66 -8.05 -12.51
N THR A 95 -3.11 -9.10 -13.08
CA THR A 95 -2.86 -9.21 -14.51
C THR A 95 -4.11 -9.73 -15.21
N THR A 96 -4.59 -9.00 -16.20
CA THR A 96 -5.73 -9.37 -17.04
C THR A 96 -5.29 -9.51 -18.50
N CYS A 97 -6.15 -10.04 -19.37
CA CYS A 97 -5.88 -10.11 -20.81
C CYS A 97 -5.70 -8.72 -21.46
N ASN A 98 -6.20 -7.65 -20.81
CA ASN A 98 -6.09 -6.27 -21.26
C ASN A 98 -5.02 -5.46 -20.49
N GLY A 99 -4.06 -6.13 -19.83
CA GLY A 99 -3.02 -5.50 -19.06
C GLY A 99 -3.26 -5.56 -17.55
N PHE A 100 -2.61 -4.65 -16.82
CA PHE A 100 -2.74 -4.59 -15.37
C PHE A 100 -3.98 -3.79 -14.95
N ARG A 101 -4.59 -4.21 -13.84
CA ARG A 101 -5.59 -3.43 -13.13
C ARG A 101 -5.12 -3.18 -11.70
N TYR A 102 -5.07 -1.91 -11.33
CA TYR A 102 -4.67 -1.47 -9.98
C TYR A 102 -5.90 -1.06 -9.18
N SER A 103 -6.02 -1.58 -7.97
CA SER A 103 -7.11 -1.25 -7.05
C SER A 103 -6.54 -0.96 -5.67
N MET A 104 -7.26 -0.19 -4.87
CA MET A 104 -6.85 0.22 -3.54
C MET A 104 -7.50 -0.67 -2.47
N GLY A 105 -6.73 -1.06 -1.47
CA GLY A 105 -7.18 -1.68 -0.23
C GLY A 105 -6.55 -1.04 0.99
N ALA A 106 -6.87 -1.60 2.16
CA ALA A 106 -6.29 -1.19 3.43
C ALA A 106 -5.77 -2.37 4.23
N ALA A 107 -4.76 -2.11 5.05
CA ALA A 107 -4.24 -3.02 6.06
C ALA A 107 -3.98 -2.27 7.36
N ILE A 108 -4.10 -2.96 8.48
CA ILE A 108 -3.75 -2.45 9.80
C ILE A 108 -2.49 -3.18 10.23
N LEU A 109 -1.42 -2.41 10.48
CA LEU A 109 -0.14 -2.93 10.94
C LEU A 109 -0.02 -2.73 12.45
N ASP A 110 0.72 -3.61 13.12
CA ASP A 110 1.00 -3.48 14.53
C ASP A 110 1.69 -2.15 14.84
N ARG A 111 1.31 -1.53 15.96
CA ARG A 111 1.78 -0.21 16.37
C ARG A 111 3.28 -0.17 16.63
N GLU A 112 3.79 -1.18 17.34
CA GLU A 112 5.18 -1.27 17.79
C GLU A 112 6.07 -2.02 16.80
N ASP A 113 5.50 -2.97 16.06
CA ASP A 113 6.20 -3.75 15.04
C ASP A 113 5.41 -3.76 13.72
N PRO A 114 5.48 -2.71 12.91
CA PRO A 114 4.71 -2.62 11.65
C PRO A 114 5.10 -3.64 10.57
N SER A 115 6.06 -4.53 10.86
CA SER A 115 6.27 -5.71 10.01
C SER A 115 5.16 -6.74 10.17
N LYS A 116 4.35 -6.62 11.23
CA LYS A 116 3.20 -7.49 11.49
C LYS A 116 1.93 -6.86 10.96
N VAL A 117 1.24 -7.58 10.08
CA VAL A 117 -0.08 -7.19 9.57
C VAL A 117 -1.14 -7.81 10.47
N LEU A 118 -1.89 -6.97 11.16
CA LEU A 118 -2.98 -7.42 12.04
C LEU A 118 -4.24 -7.74 11.23
N TYR A 119 -4.59 -6.88 10.28
CA TYR A 119 -5.76 -7.04 9.41
C TYR A 119 -5.45 -6.57 7.99
N ARG A 120 -6.13 -7.17 7.01
CA ARG A 120 -5.98 -6.84 5.60
C ARG A 120 -7.31 -7.05 4.87
N THR A 121 -7.75 -6.07 4.07
CA THR A 121 -8.98 -6.21 3.30
C THR A 121 -8.87 -7.32 2.24
N GLN A 122 -9.86 -8.20 2.20
CA GLN A 122 -10.03 -9.15 1.10
C GLN A 122 -10.66 -8.49 -0.12
N PRO A 123 -11.79 -7.75 0.01
CA PRO A 123 -12.28 -6.91 -1.09
C PRO A 123 -11.45 -5.62 -1.19
N TYR A 124 -11.44 -5.01 -2.36
CA TYR A 124 -10.87 -3.68 -2.53
C TYR A 124 -11.76 -2.60 -1.88
N LEU A 125 -11.16 -1.47 -1.51
CA LEU A 125 -11.89 -0.26 -1.12
C LEU A 125 -12.32 0.55 -2.33
N LEU A 126 -11.44 0.65 -3.34
CA LEU A 126 -11.67 1.40 -4.56
C LEU A 126 -11.03 0.68 -5.74
N ALA A 127 -11.75 0.59 -6.85
CA ALA A 127 -11.27 0.01 -8.11
C ALA A 127 -11.70 0.87 -9.29
N PRO A 128 -10.97 0.84 -10.40
CA PRO A 128 -11.30 1.64 -11.58
C PRO A 128 -12.74 1.37 -12.07
N ALA A 129 -13.55 2.43 -12.13
CA ALA A 129 -14.93 2.39 -12.57
C ALA A 129 -15.30 3.58 -13.45
N MET A 130 -14.66 4.75 -13.23
CA MET A 130 -14.94 5.96 -13.99
C MET A 130 -14.11 5.99 -15.28
N PRO A 131 -14.57 6.66 -16.35
CA PRO A 131 -13.84 6.75 -17.60
C PRO A 131 -12.39 7.24 -17.43
N TYR A 132 -12.15 8.23 -16.57
CA TYR A 132 -10.82 8.80 -16.31
C TYR A 132 -9.91 7.87 -15.49
N GLU A 133 -10.45 6.81 -14.87
CA GLU A 133 -9.69 5.76 -14.17
C GLU A 133 -9.38 4.59 -15.10
N MET A 134 -10.19 4.42 -16.14
CA MET A 134 -10.11 3.29 -17.08
C MET A 134 -9.38 3.63 -18.37
N GLN A 135 -9.24 4.91 -18.72
CA GLN A 135 -8.65 5.40 -19.96
C GLN A 135 -7.62 6.48 -19.67
N GLY A 136 -6.39 6.29 -20.13
CA GLY A 136 -5.27 7.21 -19.95
C GLY A 136 -3.96 6.56 -20.40
N ASP A 137 -2.84 7.10 -19.98
CA ASP A 137 -1.51 6.61 -20.35
C ASP A 137 -1.30 5.15 -19.88
N VAL A 138 -1.78 4.83 -18.67
CA VAL A 138 -1.88 3.45 -18.19
C VAL A 138 -3.32 3.18 -17.76
N PRO A 139 -4.09 2.43 -18.54
CA PRO A 139 -5.51 2.21 -18.28
C PRO A 139 -5.73 1.35 -17.02
N ASN A 140 -6.91 1.50 -16.40
CA ASN A 140 -7.36 0.72 -15.26
C ASN A 140 -6.49 0.88 -14.01
N VAL A 141 -6.11 2.11 -13.67
CA VAL A 141 -5.26 2.42 -12.52
C VAL A 141 -5.98 3.29 -11.50
N ILE A 142 -6.01 2.81 -10.25
CA ILE A 142 -6.18 3.58 -9.04
C ILE A 142 -4.93 3.38 -8.18
N PHE A 143 -4.10 4.43 -8.10
CA PHE A 143 -2.83 4.39 -7.40
C PHE A 143 -2.84 5.39 -6.24
N PRO A 144 -3.08 4.96 -4.98
CA PRO A 144 -3.14 5.87 -3.84
C PRO A 144 -1.77 6.50 -3.57
N CYS A 145 -1.72 7.84 -3.54
CA CYS A 145 -0.48 8.61 -3.43
C CYS A 145 -0.36 9.39 -2.13
N ALA A 146 -1.47 9.98 -1.65
CA ALA A 146 -1.48 10.77 -0.42
C ALA A 146 -2.79 10.54 0.34
N ALA A 147 -2.74 10.66 1.67
CA ALA A 147 -3.91 10.66 2.52
C ALA A 147 -3.79 11.81 3.52
N LEU A 148 -4.79 12.66 3.55
CA LEU A 148 -4.93 13.72 4.55
C LEU A 148 -6.12 13.38 5.44
N HIS A 149 -5.95 13.52 6.73
CA HIS A 149 -7.03 13.25 7.69
C HIS A 149 -7.20 14.41 8.67
N ASP A 150 -8.44 14.57 9.09
CA ASP A 150 -8.86 15.49 10.13
C ASP A 150 -9.84 14.75 11.03
N GLU A 151 -9.42 14.47 12.26
CA GLU A 151 -10.12 13.56 13.17
C GLU A 151 -10.42 12.21 12.50
N ASP A 152 -11.72 11.86 12.32
CA ASP A 152 -12.17 10.62 11.72
C ASP A 152 -12.28 10.68 10.17
N ARG A 153 -12.25 11.89 9.59
CA ARG A 153 -12.38 12.05 8.13
C ARG A 153 -11.04 11.86 7.43
N VAL A 154 -11.04 11.17 6.30
CA VAL A 154 -9.86 10.99 5.46
C VAL A 154 -10.19 11.30 3.99
N ALA A 155 -9.28 12.03 3.34
CA ALA A 155 -9.25 12.24 1.91
C ALA A 155 -8.04 11.50 1.33
N VAL A 156 -8.26 10.55 0.44
CA VAL A 156 -7.20 9.82 -0.26
C VAL A 156 -7.10 10.34 -1.67
N TYR A 157 -5.93 10.89 -2.03
CA TYR A 157 -5.58 11.29 -3.38
C TYR A 157 -4.95 10.12 -4.10
N TYR A 158 -5.39 9.88 -5.33
CA TYR A 158 -4.89 8.78 -6.14
C TYR A 158 -4.65 9.19 -7.58
N GLY A 159 -3.62 8.60 -8.19
CA GLY A 159 -3.42 8.65 -9.64
C GLY A 159 -4.47 7.80 -10.33
N ALA A 160 -5.14 8.35 -11.32
CA ALA A 160 -6.16 7.69 -12.13
C ALA A 160 -5.66 7.56 -13.57
N ALA A 161 -5.52 6.32 -14.05
CA ALA A 161 -5.03 5.94 -15.37
C ALA A 161 -3.73 6.66 -15.79
N ASP A 162 -2.85 6.97 -14.80
CA ASP A 162 -1.59 7.74 -14.95
C ASP A 162 -1.74 9.09 -15.66
N THR A 163 -2.93 9.67 -15.69
CA THR A 163 -3.24 10.89 -16.45
C THR A 163 -3.76 12.01 -15.56
N VAL A 164 -4.60 11.69 -14.57
CA VAL A 164 -5.20 12.69 -13.68
C VAL A 164 -5.10 12.26 -12.21
N VAL A 165 -5.34 13.21 -11.31
CA VAL A 165 -5.43 12.96 -9.87
C VAL A 165 -6.90 12.94 -9.48
N GLY A 166 -7.34 11.81 -8.91
CA GLY A 166 -8.64 11.66 -8.29
C GLY A 166 -8.56 11.82 -6.78
N MET A 167 -9.71 12.01 -6.14
CA MET A 167 -9.83 12.13 -4.70
C MET A 167 -11.06 11.35 -4.20
N ALA A 168 -10.86 10.54 -3.17
CA ALA A 168 -11.92 9.81 -2.49
C ALA A 168 -11.98 10.21 -1.01
N PHE A 169 -13.19 10.29 -0.48
CA PHE A 169 -13.43 10.60 0.92
C PHE A 169 -13.98 9.39 1.67
N GLY A 170 -13.67 9.31 2.96
CA GLY A 170 -14.22 8.29 3.85
C GLY A 170 -14.01 8.65 5.31
N TYR A 171 -14.40 7.71 6.18
CA TYR A 171 -14.17 7.79 7.63
C TYR A 171 -13.17 6.71 8.04
N ILE A 172 -12.19 7.09 8.86
CA ILE A 172 -11.13 6.17 9.33
C ILE A 172 -11.76 5.02 10.12
N SER A 173 -12.73 5.33 10.99
CA SER A 173 -13.45 4.33 11.79
C SER A 173 -14.18 3.29 10.92
N GLU A 174 -14.87 3.72 9.86
CA GLU A 174 -15.53 2.81 8.92
C GLU A 174 -14.56 1.95 8.13
N ILE A 175 -13.44 2.54 7.69
CA ILE A 175 -12.38 1.81 6.96
C ILE A 175 -11.73 0.76 7.87
N ILE A 176 -11.48 1.09 9.13
CA ILE A 176 -10.95 0.16 10.13
C ILE A 176 -11.93 -1.00 10.36
N GLU A 177 -13.20 -0.68 10.63
CA GLU A 177 -14.25 -1.70 10.85
C GLU A 177 -14.36 -2.62 9.63
N PHE A 178 -14.44 -2.03 8.43
CA PHE A 178 -14.49 -2.79 7.17
C PHE A 178 -13.27 -3.69 7.00
N THR A 179 -12.07 -3.18 7.31
CA THR A 179 -10.82 -3.93 7.21
C THR A 179 -10.81 -5.12 8.16
N LYS A 180 -11.20 -4.92 9.42
CA LYS A 180 -11.29 -5.98 10.44
C LYS A 180 -12.31 -7.05 10.05
N LYS A 181 -13.51 -6.64 9.65
CA LYS A 181 -14.62 -7.53 9.28
C LYS A 181 -14.32 -8.40 8.06
N ASN A 182 -13.59 -7.85 7.09
CA ASN A 182 -13.30 -8.49 5.81
C ASN A 182 -11.83 -8.93 5.70
N SER A 183 -11.15 -9.13 6.81
CA SER A 183 -9.75 -9.56 6.79
C SER A 183 -9.61 -11.03 6.41
N THR A 184 -8.59 -11.31 5.60
CA THR A 184 -8.14 -12.68 5.31
C THR A 184 -7.22 -13.24 6.38
N ILE A 185 -6.66 -12.37 7.23
CA ILE A 185 -5.79 -12.76 8.34
C ILE A 185 -6.69 -13.11 9.51
N ARG A 186 -6.56 -14.35 10.01
CA ARG A 186 -7.25 -14.82 11.21
C ARG A 186 -6.17 -15.21 12.23
N PHE A 187 -6.29 -14.68 13.41
CA PHE A 187 -5.48 -15.04 14.58
C PHE A 187 -6.17 -16.14 15.38
#